data_b0cd5795fac1a3b54f6d1734dee0bfd2
#
_entry.id   b0cd5795fac1a3b54f6d1734dee0bfd2
#
_cell.length_a   1.000
_cell.length_b   1.000
_cell.length_c   1.000
_cell.angle_alpha   90.00
_cell.angle_beta   90.00
_cell.angle_gamma   90.00
#
_symmetry.space_group_name_H-M   'P 1'
#
loop_
_entity.id
_entity.type
_entity.pdbx_description
1 polymer ?
#
loop_
_entity_poly.entity_id
_entity_poly.type
_entity_poly.pdbx_seq_one_letter_code
_entity_poly.pdbx_strand_id
1 'polypeptide(L)'
;MTRGAEFEELRPLLFAISYRILGSVAEAEDAVQETWLRYESSPTQPTSTKAFLSAVVTRISIDVLRSARVRREEYVGQWFPEPLLTDPYEDPARSAELADSLSMAALLLLERLSPLERAVFVLRDVFGFGFPEIASAVGRSEAACRQLGVRARRHMDNGRPRFEADRREREELAARFFDALRDGDVGGLRELLAADVQMVGDGGGKGPALAGSVVGADNVARLLASVFPVLARIDARVEPREVNGQPGAILRDRDGKVAGTVVLDVLGGRIQTIRSVVNPDKLGHLGPVADVWAIAFEVKQARRLRD
;
A
#
# COMPACT_ATOMS: atom_id res chain seq x y z
N MET A 1 -27.81 -1.82 21.15
CA MET A 1 -26.34 -1.67 21.21
C MET A 1 -26.01 -0.25 21.68
N THR A 2 -24.89 -0.05 22.37
CA THR A 2 -24.40 1.30 22.67
C THR A 2 -23.72 1.90 21.43
N ARG A 3 -23.67 3.24 21.33
CA ARG A 3 -22.95 3.92 20.24
C ARG A 3 -21.50 3.43 20.07
N GLY A 4 -20.82 3.19 21.19
CA GLY A 4 -19.46 2.66 21.17
C GLY A 4 -19.38 1.27 20.57
N ALA A 5 -20.29 0.35 20.93
CA ALA A 5 -20.29 -1.00 20.36
C ALA A 5 -20.59 -1.01 18.85
N GLU A 6 -21.54 -0.17 18.40
CA GLU A 6 -21.83 -0.01 16.96
C GLU A 6 -20.64 0.57 16.18
N PHE A 7 -19.92 1.52 16.78
CA PHE A 7 -18.74 2.11 16.16
C PHE A 7 -17.60 1.09 16.05
N GLU A 8 -17.29 0.35 17.13
CA GLU A 8 -16.21 -0.64 17.12
C GLU A 8 -16.48 -1.76 16.10
N GLU A 9 -17.73 -2.19 15.90
CA GLU A 9 -18.09 -3.14 14.86
C GLU A 9 -17.82 -2.60 13.45
N LEU A 10 -18.00 -1.30 13.23
CA LEU A 10 -17.81 -0.65 11.92
C LEU A 10 -16.40 -0.08 11.73
N ARG A 11 -15.60 0.01 12.79
CA ARG A 11 -14.24 0.57 12.74
C ARG A 11 -13.35 -0.03 11.64
N PRO A 12 -13.33 -1.37 11.44
CA PRO A 12 -12.56 -1.97 10.34
C PRO A 12 -12.98 -1.45 8.96
N LEU A 13 -14.28 -1.33 8.70
CA LEU A 13 -14.79 -0.77 7.44
C LEU A 13 -14.38 0.70 7.27
N LEU A 14 -14.50 1.51 8.32
CA LEU A 14 -14.14 2.93 8.27
C LEU A 14 -12.67 3.13 7.98
N PHE A 15 -11.80 2.34 8.63
CA PHE A 15 -10.37 2.31 8.34
C PHE A 15 -10.09 1.92 6.89
N ALA A 16 -10.70 0.84 6.41
CA ALA A 16 -10.49 0.33 5.05
C ALA A 16 -10.91 1.36 3.97
N ILE A 17 -12.02 2.10 4.19
CA ILE A 17 -12.44 3.20 3.32
C ILE A 17 -11.40 4.32 3.34
N SER A 18 -11.02 4.77 4.54
CA SER A 18 -10.11 5.90 4.73
C SER A 18 -8.72 5.60 4.17
N TYR A 19 -8.16 4.43 4.46
CA TYR A 19 -6.85 4.03 3.97
C TYR A 19 -6.79 3.98 2.44
N ARG A 20 -7.82 3.48 1.75
CA ARG A 20 -7.87 3.48 0.27
C ARG A 20 -8.02 4.88 -0.31
N ILE A 21 -8.62 5.80 0.43
CA ILE A 21 -8.72 7.21 0.03
C ILE A 21 -7.39 7.94 0.31
N LEU A 22 -6.73 7.70 1.44
CA LEU A 22 -5.57 8.48 1.89
C LEU A 22 -4.22 7.86 1.51
N GLY A 23 -4.12 6.52 1.51
CA GLY A 23 -2.86 5.81 1.29
C GLY A 23 -1.88 5.94 2.47
N SER A 24 -2.35 6.41 3.61
CA SER A 24 -1.59 6.55 4.87
C SER A 24 -2.36 5.87 5.99
N VAL A 25 -1.68 5.01 6.74
CA VAL A 25 -2.24 4.32 7.91
C VAL A 25 -2.50 5.33 9.03
N ALA A 26 -1.55 6.23 9.28
CA ALA A 26 -1.67 7.25 10.31
C ALA A 26 -2.85 8.19 10.02
N GLU A 27 -2.93 8.78 8.81
CA GLU A 27 -4.03 9.65 8.42
C GLU A 27 -5.39 8.92 8.42
N ALA A 28 -5.40 7.60 8.11
CA ALA A 28 -6.63 6.80 8.16
C ALA A 28 -7.10 6.57 9.59
N GLU A 29 -6.21 6.24 10.52
CA GLU A 29 -6.55 6.10 11.94
C GLU A 29 -7.05 7.43 12.54
N ASP A 30 -6.40 8.55 12.21
CA ASP A 30 -6.84 9.90 12.64
C ASP A 30 -8.24 10.21 12.11
N ALA A 31 -8.54 9.90 10.84
CA ALA A 31 -9.86 10.10 10.25
C ALA A 31 -10.93 9.22 10.92
N VAL A 32 -10.60 7.99 11.31
CA VAL A 32 -11.49 7.11 12.07
C VAL A 32 -11.76 7.66 13.46
N GLN A 33 -10.72 8.12 14.15
CA GLN A 33 -10.86 8.74 15.49
C GLN A 33 -11.72 10.01 15.44
N GLU A 34 -11.48 10.90 14.47
CA GLU A 34 -12.30 12.10 14.29
C GLU A 34 -13.77 11.75 13.96
N THR A 35 -13.98 10.64 13.22
CA THR A 35 -15.33 10.13 12.94
C THR A 35 -16.04 9.70 14.22
N TRP A 36 -15.32 9.04 15.14
CA TRP A 36 -15.87 8.69 16.47
C TRP A 36 -16.29 9.92 17.24
N LEU A 37 -15.43 10.93 17.37
CA LEU A 37 -15.71 12.16 18.11
C LEU A 37 -16.97 12.88 17.59
N ARG A 38 -17.12 12.93 16.25
CA ARG A 38 -18.32 13.51 15.61
C ARG A 38 -19.58 12.68 15.86
N TYR A 39 -19.45 11.36 15.86
CA TYR A 39 -20.58 10.47 16.13
C TYR A 39 -21.03 10.54 17.59
N GLU A 40 -20.10 10.53 18.53
CA GLU A 40 -20.38 10.62 19.96
C GLU A 40 -21.07 11.93 20.32
N SER A 41 -20.60 13.05 19.76
CA SER A 41 -21.16 14.39 20.01
C SER A 41 -22.45 14.68 19.23
N SER A 42 -22.86 13.81 18.30
CA SER A 42 -24.07 14.03 17.49
C SER A 42 -25.34 13.98 18.35
N PRO A 43 -26.21 15.00 18.29
CA PRO A 43 -27.47 15.00 19.03
C PRO A 43 -28.49 14.01 18.46
N THR A 44 -28.34 13.60 17.21
CA THR A 44 -29.29 12.74 16.49
C THR A 44 -28.74 11.34 16.30
N GLN A 45 -29.63 10.34 16.44
CA GLN A 45 -29.30 8.96 16.08
C GLN A 45 -29.63 8.75 14.59
N PRO A 46 -28.65 8.34 13.76
CA PRO A 46 -28.88 8.13 12.35
C PRO A 46 -29.77 6.90 12.10
N THR A 47 -30.56 6.91 11.04
CA THR A 47 -31.37 5.75 10.61
C THR A 47 -30.50 4.56 10.22
N SER A 48 -29.31 4.81 9.68
CA SER A 48 -28.30 3.80 9.37
C SER A 48 -26.94 4.28 9.88
N THR A 49 -26.46 3.67 10.96
CA THR A 49 -25.14 3.97 11.55
C THR A 49 -24.02 3.74 10.54
N LYS A 50 -24.06 2.64 9.78
CA LYS A 50 -23.08 2.33 8.72
C LYS A 50 -23.01 3.43 7.66
N ALA A 51 -24.16 3.84 7.12
CA ALA A 51 -24.20 4.87 6.08
C ALA A 51 -23.69 6.23 6.61
N PHE A 52 -24.11 6.60 7.82
CA PHE A 52 -23.70 7.84 8.47
C PHE A 52 -22.19 7.89 8.71
N LEU A 53 -21.62 6.87 9.37
CA LEU A 53 -20.19 6.82 9.69
C LEU A 53 -19.33 6.75 8.43
N SER A 54 -19.73 5.95 7.44
CA SER A 54 -19.03 5.90 6.14
C SER A 54 -19.05 7.24 5.44
N ALA A 55 -20.13 8.00 5.51
CA ALA A 55 -20.19 9.35 4.94
C ALA A 55 -19.29 10.33 5.70
N VAL A 56 -19.25 10.25 7.03
CA VAL A 56 -18.40 11.13 7.87
C VAL A 56 -16.93 10.88 7.59
N VAL A 57 -16.47 9.61 7.67
CA VAL A 57 -15.07 9.26 7.43
C VAL A 57 -14.64 9.62 6.01
N THR A 58 -15.51 9.44 5.01
CA THR A 58 -15.22 9.82 3.63
C THR A 58 -15.01 11.33 3.48
N ARG A 59 -15.84 12.17 4.10
CA ARG A 59 -15.68 13.64 4.06
C ARG A 59 -14.36 14.06 4.69
N ILE A 60 -14.06 13.52 5.87
CA ILE A 60 -12.78 13.79 6.54
C ILE A 60 -11.62 13.39 5.63
N SER A 61 -11.66 12.19 5.06
CA SER A 61 -10.61 11.69 4.16
C SER A 61 -10.45 12.56 2.90
N ILE A 62 -11.55 13.06 2.31
CA ILE A 62 -11.48 13.98 1.17
C ILE A 62 -10.78 15.29 1.57
N ASP A 63 -11.09 15.84 2.73
CA ASP A 63 -10.51 17.11 3.19
C ASP A 63 -9.03 16.95 3.55
N VAL A 64 -8.64 15.85 4.20
CA VAL A 64 -7.25 15.48 4.46
C VAL A 64 -6.50 15.30 3.14
N LEU A 65 -7.05 14.57 2.17
CA LEU A 65 -6.41 14.32 0.87
C LEU A 65 -6.16 15.60 0.07
N ARG A 66 -7.08 16.59 0.16
CA ARG A 66 -6.90 17.89 -0.48
C ARG A 66 -5.70 18.65 0.08
N SER A 67 -5.51 18.63 1.41
CA SER A 67 -4.35 19.27 2.06
C SER A 67 -3.07 18.45 1.87
N ALA A 68 -3.15 17.11 1.88
CA ALA A 68 -2.01 16.23 1.66
C ALA A 68 -1.45 16.34 0.23
N ARG A 69 -2.30 16.62 -0.78
CA ARG A 69 -1.85 16.76 -2.16
C ARG A 69 -0.80 17.84 -2.35
N VAL A 70 -0.94 18.97 -1.68
CA VAL A 70 0.07 20.05 -1.71
C VAL A 70 1.41 19.56 -1.14
N ARG A 71 1.37 18.81 -0.01
CA ARG A 71 2.59 18.24 0.60
C ARG A 71 3.27 17.19 -0.29
N ARG A 72 2.48 16.44 -1.08
CA ARG A 72 3.01 15.42 -2.01
C ARG A 72 3.66 16.02 -3.27
N GLU A 73 3.30 17.22 -3.68
CA GLU A 73 3.98 17.93 -4.77
C GLU A 73 5.42 18.35 -4.40
N GLU A 74 5.70 18.50 -3.09
CA GLU A 74 7.04 18.81 -2.55
C GLU A 74 7.83 17.55 -2.13
N TYR A 75 7.24 16.37 -2.31
CA TYR A 75 7.84 15.12 -1.84
C TYR A 75 9.07 14.72 -2.64
N VAL A 76 10.15 14.35 -1.94
CA VAL A 76 11.42 13.96 -2.57
C VAL A 76 11.38 12.51 -3.04
N GLY A 77 11.44 12.30 -4.35
CA GLY A 77 11.42 10.97 -4.98
C GLY A 77 10.00 10.48 -5.27
N GLN A 78 9.86 9.16 -5.46
CA GLN A 78 8.56 8.54 -5.70
C GLN A 78 7.80 8.40 -4.38
N TRP A 79 6.59 8.91 -4.34
CA TRP A 79 5.70 8.71 -3.20
C TRP A 79 4.93 7.40 -3.34
N PHE A 80 5.02 6.54 -2.31
CA PHE A 80 4.22 5.33 -2.21
C PHE A 80 3.26 5.42 -1.02
N PRO A 81 2.11 4.73 -1.06
CA PRO A 81 1.28 4.50 0.12
C PRO A 81 2.08 3.85 1.26
N GLU A 82 1.66 4.07 2.50
CA GLU A 82 2.22 3.36 3.64
C GLU A 82 1.90 1.86 3.52
N PRO A 83 2.87 0.96 3.75
CA PRO A 83 2.62 -0.47 3.63
C PRO A 83 1.64 -0.96 4.69
N LEU A 84 0.69 -1.81 4.31
CA LEU A 84 -0.28 -2.44 5.21
C LEU A 84 -0.09 -3.95 5.20
N LEU A 85 0.12 -4.56 6.39
CA LEU A 85 0.35 -6.01 6.51
C LEU A 85 -0.96 -6.80 6.57
N THR A 86 -2.01 -6.22 7.14
CA THR A 86 -3.30 -6.90 7.29
C THR A 86 -4.41 -5.87 7.07
N ASP A 87 -5.32 -6.15 6.15
CA ASP A 87 -6.56 -5.39 6.05
C ASP A 87 -7.48 -5.80 7.21
N PRO A 88 -7.88 -4.89 8.09
CA PRO A 88 -8.76 -5.22 9.20
C PRO A 88 -10.20 -5.48 8.76
N TYR A 89 -10.56 -5.18 7.51
CA TYR A 89 -11.91 -5.36 6.99
C TYR A 89 -12.00 -6.54 6.02
N GLU A 90 -12.92 -7.43 6.31
CA GLU A 90 -13.25 -8.58 5.47
C GLU A 90 -14.72 -8.52 5.03
N ASP A 91 -14.97 -8.80 3.77
CA ASP A 91 -16.30 -9.01 3.21
C ASP A 91 -16.22 -10.17 2.22
N PRO A 92 -16.71 -11.37 2.57
CA PRO A 92 -16.62 -12.55 1.71
C PRO A 92 -17.28 -12.36 0.35
N ALA A 93 -18.33 -11.52 0.26
CA ALA A 93 -19.03 -11.25 -0.99
C ALA A 93 -18.23 -10.34 -1.94
N ARG A 94 -17.21 -9.64 -1.43
CA ARG A 94 -16.39 -8.69 -2.18
C ARG A 94 -14.89 -8.90 -1.99
N SER A 95 -14.49 -10.11 -1.60
CA SER A 95 -13.10 -10.40 -1.25
C SER A 95 -12.12 -10.11 -2.38
N ALA A 96 -12.50 -10.38 -3.64
CA ALA A 96 -11.66 -10.11 -4.80
C ALA A 96 -11.45 -8.60 -5.02
N GLU A 97 -12.53 -7.81 -5.00
CA GLU A 97 -12.45 -6.35 -5.16
C GLU A 97 -11.68 -5.69 -4.01
N LEU A 98 -11.85 -6.18 -2.79
CA LEU A 98 -11.12 -5.69 -1.63
C LEU A 98 -9.62 -5.99 -1.75
N ALA A 99 -9.24 -7.23 -2.08
CA ALA A 99 -7.85 -7.62 -2.26
C ALA A 99 -7.18 -6.84 -3.39
N ASP A 100 -7.83 -6.74 -4.56
CA ASP A 100 -7.32 -6.01 -5.71
C ASP A 100 -7.09 -4.52 -5.41
N SER A 101 -8.03 -3.90 -4.69
CA SER A 101 -7.98 -2.47 -4.36
C SER A 101 -6.92 -2.11 -3.32
N LEU A 102 -6.44 -3.10 -2.57
CA LEU A 102 -5.42 -2.92 -1.54
C LEU A 102 -4.01 -2.94 -2.12
N SER A 103 -3.81 -3.56 -3.29
CA SER A 103 -2.47 -3.69 -3.88
C SER A 103 -1.78 -2.34 -4.05
N MET A 104 -0.46 -2.31 -3.86
CA MET A 104 0.34 -1.08 -4.02
C MET A 104 0.14 -0.45 -5.41
N ALA A 105 0.01 -1.29 -6.45
CA ALA A 105 -0.28 -0.83 -7.81
C ALA A 105 -1.64 -0.14 -7.90
N ALA A 106 -2.70 -0.71 -7.30
CA ALA A 106 -4.03 -0.10 -7.30
C ALA A 106 -4.05 1.21 -6.50
N LEU A 107 -3.42 1.25 -5.34
CA LEU A 107 -3.32 2.47 -4.53
C LEU A 107 -2.59 3.59 -5.28
N LEU A 108 -1.52 3.27 -6.01
CA LEU A 108 -0.81 4.25 -6.86
C LEU A 108 -1.66 4.74 -8.04
N LEU A 109 -2.54 3.90 -8.60
CA LEU A 109 -3.51 4.35 -9.61
C LEU A 109 -4.56 5.28 -8.99
N LEU A 110 -5.03 4.98 -7.79
CA LEU A 110 -5.95 5.85 -7.05
C LEU A 110 -5.35 7.24 -6.79
N GLU A 111 -4.01 7.37 -6.62
CA GLU A 111 -3.34 8.67 -6.47
C GLU A 111 -3.50 9.59 -7.69
N ARG A 112 -3.74 9.05 -8.88
CA ARG A 112 -3.95 9.82 -10.11
C ARG A 112 -5.35 10.42 -10.21
N LEU A 113 -6.29 9.97 -9.37
CA LEU A 113 -7.66 10.45 -9.34
C LEU A 113 -7.76 11.75 -8.54
N SER A 114 -8.72 12.59 -8.90
CA SER A 114 -9.11 13.70 -8.02
C SER A 114 -9.71 13.16 -6.72
N PRO A 115 -9.66 13.90 -5.60
CA PRO A 115 -10.19 13.45 -4.31
C PRO A 115 -11.64 12.95 -4.38
N LEU A 116 -12.49 13.59 -5.18
CA LEU A 116 -13.87 13.17 -5.35
C LEU A 116 -14.02 11.92 -6.23
N GLU A 117 -13.24 11.79 -7.30
CA GLU A 117 -13.24 10.59 -8.15
C GLU A 117 -12.75 9.39 -7.34
N ARG A 118 -11.69 9.56 -6.54
CA ARG A 118 -11.14 8.52 -5.67
C ARG A 118 -12.18 8.06 -4.64
N ALA A 119 -12.82 8.99 -3.92
CA ALA A 119 -13.85 8.66 -2.94
C ALA A 119 -15.05 7.93 -3.57
N VAL A 120 -15.54 8.41 -4.73
CA VAL A 120 -16.66 7.75 -5.44
C VAL A 120 -16.27 6.35 -5.90
N PHE A 121 -15.08 6.17 -6.46
CA PHE A 121 -14.58 4.87 -6.88
C PHE A 121 -14.47 3.90 -5.69
N VAL A 122 -13.83 4.31 -4.62
CA VAL A 122 -13.66 3.49 -3.41
C VAL A 122 -15.02 3.07 -2.85
N LEU A 123 -15.95 4.00 -2.66
CA LEU A 123 -17.26 3.67 -2.12
C LEU A 123 -18.07 2.78 -3.07
N ARG A 124 -18.05 3.04 -4.39
CA ARG A 124 -18.88 2.31 -5.35
C ARG A 124 -18.29 0.98 -5.75
N ASP A 125 -17.05 0.99 -6.24
CA ASP A 125 -16.46 -0.15 -6.91
C ASP A 125 -15.78 -1.11 -5.91
N VAL A 126 -15.24 -0.60 -4.79
CA VAL A 126 -14.63 -1.43 -3.76
C VAL A 126 -15.65 -1.88 -2.72
N PHE A 127 -16.43 -0.95 -2.14
CA PHE A 127 -17.35 -1.27 -1.03
C PHE A 127 -18.82 -1.43 -1.41
N GLY A 128 -19.19 -1.20 -2.66
CA GLY A 128 -20.53 -1.48 -3.18
C GLY A 128 -21.65 -0.53 -2.73
N PHE A 129 -21.33 0.64 -2.20
CA PHE A 129 -22.35 1.62 -1.77
C PHE A 129 -23.24 2.08 -2.94
N GLY A 130 -24.51 2.38 -2.63
CA GLY A 130 -25.45 2.96 -3.57
C GLY A 130 -25.14 4.42 -3.91
N PHE A 131 -25.52 4.87 -5.12
CA PHE A 131 -25.32 6.28 -5.48
C PHE A 131 -26.03 7.29 -4.57
N PRO A 132 -27.21 7.02 -3.99
CA PRO A 132 -27.80 7.89 -2.98
C PRO A 132 -26.90 8.10 -1.76
N GLU A 133 -26.30 7.03 -1.23
CA GLU A 133 -25.38 7.07 -0.08
C GLU A 133 -24.09 7.82 -0.45
N ILE A 134 -23.53 7.53 -1.63
CA ILE A 134 -22.33 8.20 -2.14
C ILE A 134 -22.60 9.71 -2.33
N ALA A 135 -23.73 10.07 -2.92
CA ALA A 135 -24.13 11.46 -3.12
C ALA A 135 -24.19 12.23 -1.79
N SER A 136 -24.80 11.61 -0.77
CA SER A 136 -24.84 12.14 0.59
C SER A 136 -23.41 12.27 1.17
N ALA A 137 -22.56 11.26 1.00
CA ALA A 137 -21.20 11.26 1.54
C ALA A 137 -20.32 12.36 0.93
N VAL A 138 -20.34 12.53 -0.39
CA VAL A 138 -19.45 13.48 -1.09
C VAL A 138 -20.06 14.87 -1.32
N GLY A 139 -21.32 15.09 -0.92
CA GLY A 139 -22.02 16.37 -1.06
C GLY A 139 -22.23 16.76 -2.53
N ARG A 140 -22.65 15.81 -3.38
CA ARG A 140 -22.94 16.01 -4.81
C ARG A 140 -24.25 15.33 -5.20
N SER A 141 -24.80 15.68 -6.37
CA SER A 141 -25.97 14.96 -6.91
C SER A 141 -25.59 13.55 -7.34
N GLU A 142 -26.54 12.63 -7.33
CA GLU A 142 -26.33 11.26 -7.84
C GLU A 142 -25.85 11.24 -9.29
N ALA A 143 -26.38 12.13 -10.14
CA ALA A 143 -25.93 12.25 -11.52
C ALA A 143 -24.45 12.63 -11.62
N ALA A 144 -24.00 13.59 -10.79
CA ALA A 144 -22.59 13.95 -10.72
C ALA A 144 -21.73 12.79 -10.19
N CYS A 145 -22.21 12.03 -9.20
CA CYS A 145 -21.49 10.86 -8.70
C CYS A 145 -21.36 9.76 -9.75
N ARG A 146 -22.40 9.51 -10.57
CA ARG A 146 -22.30 8.57 -11.71
C ARG A 146 -21.24 9.00 -12.72
N GLN A 147 -21.17 10.30 -13.05
CA GLN A 147 -20.14 10.83 -13.95
C GLN A 147 -18.73 10.72 -13.37
N LEU A 148 -18.56 11.03 -12.07
CA LEU A 148 -17.29 10.84 -11.36
C LEU A 148 -16.85 9.37 -11.40
N GLY A 149 -17.76 8.43 -11.13
CA GLY A 149 -17.49 6.99 -11.19
C GLY A 149 -17.07 6.51 -12.58
N VAL A 150 -17.72 6.98 -13.63
CA VAL A 150 -17.32 6.65 -15.02
C VAL A 150 -15.90 7.12 -15.34
N ARG A 151 -15.56 8.36 -14.95
CA ARG A 151 -14.19 8.90 -15.17
C ARG A 151 -13.15 8.13 -14.35
N ALA A 152 -13.45 7.86 -13.08
CA ALA A 152 -12.56 7.10 -12.20
C ALA A 152 -12.28 5.70 -12.77
N ARG A 153 -13.31 4.96 -13.19
CA ARG A 153 -13.14 3.63 -13.81
C ARG A 153 -12.25 3.68 -15.04
N ARG A 154 -12.49 4.65 -15.93
CA ARG A 154 -11.65 4.80 -17.15
C ARG A 154 -10.17 4.98 -16.80
N HIS A 155 -9.85 5.77 -15.76
CA HIS A 155 -8.49 5.95 -15.31
C HIS A 155 -7.91 4.68 -14.68
N MET A 156 -8.71 3.95 -13.90
CA MET A 156 -8.30 2.71 -13.27
C MET A 156 -8.10 1.58 -14.31
N ASP A 157 -8.99 1.44 -15.28
CA ASP A 157 -8.91 0.39 -16.31
C ASP A 157 -7.68 0.56 -17.22
N ASN A 158 -7.30 1.80 -17.53
CA ASN A 158 -6.14 2.10 -18.38
C ASN A 158 -4.79 1.81 -17.70
N GLY A 159 -4.76 1.62 -16.39
CA GLY A 159 -3.54 1.39 -15.62
C GLY A 159 -3.54 0.08 -14.83
N ARG A 160 -4.64 -0.66 -14.81
CA ARG A 160 -4.80 -1.85 -13.97
C ARG A 160 -3.97 -3.01 -14.52
N PRO A 161 -2.97 -3.50 -13.76
CA PRO A 161 -2.38 -4.79 -14.06
C PRO A 161 -3.50 -5.85 -13.94
N ARG A 162 -3.73 -6.64 -14.95
CA ARG A 162 -4.61 -7.80 -14.85
C ARG A 162 -3.84 -8.87 -14.09
N PHE A 163 -4.11 -9.03 -12.81
CA PHE A 163 -3.59 -10.14 -12.01
C PHE A 163 -4.34 -11.41 -12.42
N GLU A 164 -3.75 -12.18 -13.33
CA GLU A 164 -4.34 -13.45 -13.82
C GLU A 164 -3.83 -14.66 -13.01
N ALA A 165 -2.77 -14.50 -12.19
CA ALA A 165 -2.20 -15.60 -11.43
C ALA A 165 -3.03 -15.90 -10.18
N ASP A 166 -3.29 -17.19 -9.94
CA ASP A 166 -3.88 -17.67 -8.69
C ASP A 166 -3.00 -17.26 -7.49
N ARG A 167 -3.62 -17.05 -6.33
CA ARG A 167 -2.93 -16.69 -5.09
C ARG A 167 -1.78 -17.66 -4.77
N ARG A 168 -2.05 -18.96 -4.92
CA ARG A 168 -1.06 -20.00 -4.67
C ARG A 168 0.14 -19.91 -5.61
N GLU A 169 -0.08 -19.67 -6.89
CA GLU A 169 1.00 -19.50 -7.86
C GLU A 169 1.88 -18.28 -7.53
N ARG A 170 1.26 -17.18 -7.05
CA ARG A 170 1.99 -15.98 -6.61
C ARG A 170 2.82 -16.24 -5.36
N GLU A 171 2.27 -16.99 -4.39
CA GLU A 171 2.99 -17.38 -3.16
C GLU A 171 4.17 -18.31 -3.46
N GLU A 172 3.99 -19.32 -4.34
CA GLU A 172 5.05 -20.23 -4.76
C GLU A 172 6.18 -19.50 -5.51
N LEU A 173 5.83 -18.56 -6.42
CA LEU A 173 6.80 -17.73 -7.11
C LEU A 173 7.58 -16.84 -6.15
N ALA A 174 6.90 -16.22 -5.19
CA ALA A 174 7.53 -15.38 -4.18
C ALA A 174 8.47 -16.19 -3.26
N ALA A 175 8.10 -17.40 -2.85
CA ALA A 175 8.97 -18.27 -2.07
C ALA A 175 10.27 -18.56 -2.81
N ARG A 176 10.19 -18.96 -4.09
CA ARG A 176 11.38 -19.16 -4.96
C ARG A 176 12.22 -17.90 -5.09
N PHE A 177 11.58 -16.74 -5.20
CA PHE A 177 12.28 -15.46 -5.29
C PHE A 177 13.05 -15.14 -4.01
N PHE A 178 12.46 -15.30 -2.83
CA PHE A 178 13.13 -15.03 -1.56
C PHE A 178 14.22 -16.06 -1.26
N ASP A 179 14.09 -17.31 -1.70
CA ASP A 179 15.15 -18.31 -1.63
C ASP A 179 16.35 -17.92 -2.50
N ALA A 180 16.11 -17.58 -3.77
CA ALA A 180 17.15 -17.11 -4.69
C ALA A 180 17.83 -15.82 -4.18
N LEU A 181 17.10 -14.92 -3.54
CA LEU A 181 17.67 -13.73 -2.89
C LEU A 181 18.64 -14.09 -1.77
N ARG A 182 18.25 -15.01 -0.87
CA ARG A 182 19.07 -15.46 0.24
C ARG A 182 20.36 -16.10 -0.23
N ASP A 183 20.27 -16.91 -1.27
CA ASP A 183 21.41 -17.66 -1.83
C ASP A 183 22.28 -16.78 -2.73
N GLY A 184 21.82 -15.60 -3.12
CA GLY A 184 22.51 -14.72 -4.08
C GLY A 184 22.54 -15.30 -5.49
N ASP A 185 21.56 -16.14 -5.85
CA ASP A 185 21.45 -16.81 -7.15
C ASP A 185 20.93 -15.85 -8.23
N VAL A 186 21.87 -15.24 -8.96
CA VAL A 186 21.56 -14.33 -10.08
C VAL A 186 20.77 -15.03 -11.18
N GLY A 187 21.07 -16.31 -11.47
CA GLY A 187 20.40 -17.10 -12.50
C GLY A 187 18.95 -17.35 -12.15
N GLY A 188 18.71 -17.88 -10.94
CA GLY A 188 17.37 -18.14 -10.42
C GLY A 188 16.53 -16.87 -10.32
N LEU A 189 17.11 -15.75 -9.83
CA LEU A 189 16.41 -14.46 -9.82
C LEU A 189 15.98 -14.03 -11.22
N ARG A 190 16.90 -14.10 -12.21
CA ARG A 190 16.61 -13.68 -13.58
C ARG A 190 15.47 -14.47 -14.22
N GLU A 191 15.34 -15.77 -13.93
CA GLU A 191 14.25 -16.61 -14.45
C GLU A 191 12.88 -16.22 -13.90
N LEU A 192 12.83 -15.67 -12.68
CA LEU A 192 11.59 -15.27 -12.02
C LEU A 192 11.13 -13.85 -12.40
N LEU A 193 12.04 -13.04 -12.94
CA LEU A 193 11.79 -11.64 -13.31
C LEU A 193 11.29 -11.54 -14.77
N ALA A 194 10.39 -10.58 -15.03
CA ALA A 194 10.05 -10.19 -16.38
C ALA A 194 11.26 -9.50 -17.07
N ALA A 195 11.36 -9.61 -18.39
CA ALA A 195 12.48 -9.02 -19.13
C ALA A 195 12.64 -7.51 -18.90
N ASP A 196 11.51 -6.82 -18.73
CA ASP A 196 11.37 -5.38 -18.50
C ASP A 196 11.04 -5.03 -17.05
N VAL A 197 11.28 -5.96 -16.11
CA VAL A 197 11.02 -5.76 -14.69
C VAL A 197 11.58 -4.42 -14.20
N GLN A 198 10.83 -3.77 -13.32
CA GLN A 198 11.24 -2.52 -12.70
C GLN A 198 11.39 -2.69 -11.18
N MET A 199 12.48 -2.20 -10.64
CA MET A 199 12.65 -2.04 -9.20
C MET A 199 12.64 -0.55 -8.87
N VAL A 200 11.70 -0.17 -8.01
CA VAL A 200 11.44 1.23 -7.61
C VAL A 200 11.33 1.33 -6.09
N GLY A 201 11.71 2.48 -5.54
CA GLY A 201 11.75 2.64 -4.10
C GLY A 201 11.31 4.02 -3.63
N ASP A 202 10.67 4.05 -2.46
CA ASP A 202 10.31 5.25 -1.73
C ASP A 202 11.19 5.39 -0.48
N GLY A 203 12.08 6.39 -0.49
CA GLY A 203 12.92 6.77 0.65
C GLY A 203 12.53 8.12 1.23
N GLY A 204 11.67 8.91 0.57
CA GLY A 204 11.24 10.22 1.03
C GLY A 204 12.36 11.23 1.30
N GLY A 205 13.53 11.04 0.69
CA GLY A 205 14.74 11.81 1.01
C GLY A 205 15.38 11.45 2.37
N LYS A 206 14.75 10.55 3.15
CA LYS A 206 15.19 10.14 4.49
C LYS A 206 15.80 8.73 4.52
N GLY A 207 15.72 7.99 3.42
CA GLY A 207 16.28 6.65 3.28
C GLY A 207 17.04 6.47 1.97
N PRO A 208 17.92 5.44 1.87
CA PRO A 208 18.74 5.14 0.70
C PRO A 208 17.89 4.53 -0.42
N ALA A 209 16.84 5.20 -0.85
CA ALA A 209 16.08 4.77 -2.00
C ALA A 209 16.91 4.85 -3.29
N LEU A 210 16.59 3.99 -4.23
CA LEU A 210 17.14 4.09 -5.56
C LEU A 210 16.82 5.48 -6.14
N ALA A 211 17.82 6.20 -6.61
CA ALA A 211 17.68 7.52 -7.23
C ALA A 211 16.94 7.49 -8.58
N GLY A 212 16.08 6.50 -8.79
CA GLY A 212 15.31 6.21 -9.97
C GLY A 212 14.84 4.78 -9.95
N SER A 213 14.43 4.25 -11.11
CA SER A 213 14.11 2.83 -11.28
C SER A 213 15.32 2.07 -11.82
N VAL A 214 15.55 0.85 -11.31
CA VAL A 214 16.41 -0.13 -11.97
C VAL A 214 15.55 -0.97 -12.89
N VAL A 215 15.88 -1.02 -14.17
CA VAL A 215 15.08 -1.68 -15.21
C VAL A 215 15.85 -2.86 -15.82
N GLY A 216 15.12 -3.93 -16.08
CA GLY A 216 15.58 -5.13 -16.75
C GLY A 216 16.07 -6.23 -15.82
N ALA A 217 15.74 -7.48 -16.17
CA ALA A 217 15.97 -8.65 -15.34
C ALA A 217 17.43 -8.81 -14.91
N ASP A 218 18.39 -8.61 -15.81
CA ASP A 218 19.81 -8.73 -15.52
C ASP A 218 20.31 -7.70 -14.51
N ASN A 219 19.86 -6.44 -14.63
CA ASN A 219 20.28 -5.36 -13.75
C ASN A 219 19.69 -5.55 -12.34
N VAL A 220 18.39 -5.88 -12.28
CA VAL A 220 17.68 -6.11 -11.01
C VAL A 220 18.27 -7.36 -10.32
N ALA A 221 18.44 -8.49 -11.03
CA ALA A 221 18.99 -9.72 -10.45
C ALA A 221 20.39 -9.49 -9.86
N ARG A 222 21.30 -8.84 -10.61
CA ARG A 222 22.65 -8.52 -10.12
C ARG A 222 22.63 -7.59 -8.90
N LEU A 223 21.79 -6.57 -8.92
CA LEU A 223 21.65 -5.67 -7.78
C LEU A 223 21.20 -6.44 -6.53
N LEU A 224 20.12 -7.19 -6.64
CA LEU A 224 19.55 -7.95 -5.54
C LEU A 224 20.55 -8.98 -4.99
N ALA A 225 21.15 -9.80 -5.85
CA ALA A 225 22.16 -10.78 -5.46
C ALA A 225 23.43 -10.16 -4.85
N SER A 226 23.71 -8.90 -5.12
CA SER A 226 24.85 -8.19 -4.53
C SER A 226 24.53 -7.61 -3.15
N VAL A 227 23.27 -7.35 -2.82
CA VAL A 227 22.85 -6.68 -1.58
C VAL A 227 22.35 -7.69 -0.54
N PHE A 228 21.47 -8.59 -0.93
CA PHE A 228 20.76 -9.44 0.05
C PHE A 228 21.64 -10.41 0.84
N PRO A 229 22.65 -11.12 0.23
CA PRO A 229 23.57 -11.93 1.01
C PRO A 229 24.41 -11.11 2.01
N VAL A 230 24.62 -9.82 1.75
CA VAL A 230 25.33 -8.92 2.67
C VAL A 230 24.46 -8.54 3.85
N LEU A 231 23.15 -8.35 3.64
CA LEU A 231 22.22 -8.10 4.73
C LEU A 231 22.27 -9.21 5.79
N ALA A 232 22.32 -10.48 5.37
CA ALA A 232 22.47 -11.61 6.29
C ALA A 232 23.76 -11.55 7.11
N ARG A 233 24.86 -11.02 6.56
CA ARG A 233 26.16 -10.89 7.27
C ARG A 233 26.18 -9.81 8.33
N ILE A 234 25.29 -8.83 8.21
CA ILE A 234 25.11 -7.77 9.21
C ILE A 234 23.92 -8.07 10.13
N ASP A 235 23.49 -9.34 10.19
CA ASP A 235 22.36 -9.83 10.97
C ASP A 235 21.01 -9.14 10.64
N ALA A 236 20.90 -8.50 9.49
CA ALA A 236 19.61 -8.02 8.99
C ALA A 236 18.80 -9.20 8.43
N ARG A 237 17.49 -9.15 8.67
CA ARG A 237 16.57 -10.24 8.32
C ARG A 237 15.59 -9.80 7.28
N VAL A 238 15.29 -10.70 6.35
CA VAL A 238 14.19 -10.57 5.39
C VAL A 238 13.12 -11.55 5.82
N GLU A 239 11.97 -11.04 6.23
CA GLU A 239 10.83 -11.82 6.69
C GLU A 239 9.75 -11.83 5.60
N PRO A 240 9.60 -12.91 4.81
CA PRO A 240 8.54 -13.03 3.82
C PRO A 240 7.18 -12.84 4.47
N ARG A 241 6.36 -11.97 3.90
CA ARG A 241 5.01 -11.63 4.36
C ARG A 241 4.17 -11.09 3.23
N GLU A 242 2.87 -11.19 3.41
CA GLU A 242 1.94 -10.42 2.61
C GLU A 242 2.02 -8.93 3.01
N VAL A 243 2.13 -8.04 2.02
CA VAL A 243 2.12 -6.59 2.17
C VAL A 243 1.16 -6.02 1.14
N ASN A 244 0.16 -5.28 1.59
CA ASN A 244 -0.90 -4.76 0.71
C ASN A 244 -1.58 -5.84 -0.15
N GLY A 245 -1.87 -7.00 0.44
CA GLY A 245 -2.51 -8.12 -0.26
C GLY A 245 -1.66 -8.77 -1.34
N GLN A 246 -0.36 -8.47 -1.40
CA GLN A 246 0.59 -9.02 -2.37
C GLN A 246 1.75 -9.71 -1.66
N PRO A 247 2.39 -10.72 -2.31
CA PRO A 247 3.61 -11.30 -1.78
C PRO A 247 4.68 -10.23 -1.59
N GLY A 248 5.36 -10.28 -0.45
CA GLY A 248 6.37 -9.29 -0.10
C GLY A 248 7.22 -9.73 1.08
N ALA A 249 7.90 -8.79 1.69
CA ALA A 249 8.70 -9.03 2.90
C ALA A 249 8.85 -7.75 3.72
N ILE A 250 9.09 -7.94 5.03
CA ILE A 250 9.59 -6.90 5.92
C ILE A 250 11.11 -7.13 6.07
N LEU A 251 11.85 -6.04 5.97
CA LEU A 251 13.28 -6.01 6.29
C LEU A 251 13.45 -5.51 7.73
N ARG A 252 14.22 -6.25 8.52
CA ARG A 252 14.55 -5.85 9.89
C ARG A 252 16.07 -5.81 10.09
N ASP A 253 16.52 -4.90 10.95
CA ASP A 253 17.90 -4.87 11.39
C ASP A 253 18.18 -5.97 12.43
N ARG A 254 19.42 -6.02 12.95
CA ARG A 254 19.87 -6.97 13.99
C ARG A 254 19.08 -6.87 15.28
N ASP A 255 18.53 -5.70 15.59
CA ASP A 255 17.74 -5.41 16.79
C ASP A 255 16.23 -5.69 16.59
N GLY A 256 15.84 -6.16 15.40
CA GLY A 256 14.46 -6.42 15.02
C GLY A 256 13.67 -5.18 14.63
N LYS A 257 14.31 -4.01 14.48
CA LYS A 257 13.66 -2.78 14.04
C LYS A 257 13.38 -2.82 12.55
N VAL A 258 12.29 -2.19 12.12
CA VAL A 258 11.85 -2.17 10.71
C VAL A 258 12.74 -1.27 9.87
N ALA A 259 13.43 -1.85 8.90
CA ALA A 259 14.28 -1.13 7.94
C ALA A 259 13.53 -0.82 6.62
N GLY A 260 12.49 -1.56 6.31
CA GLY A 260 11.70 -1.35 5.11
C GLY A 260 10.76 -2.48 4.80
N THR A 261 10.02 -2.31 3.71
CA THR A 261 9.18 -3.36 3.11
C THR A 261 9.48 -3.51 1.63
N VAL A 262 9.22 -4.70 1.11
CA VAL A 262 9.27 -5.01 -0.32
C VAL A 262 7.96 -5.65 -0.71
N VAL A 263 7.44 -5.27 -1.89
CA VAL A 263 6.22 -5.84 -2.48
C VAL A 263 6.52 -6.29 -3.91
N LEU A 264 5.99 -7.44 -4.29
CA LEU A 264 6.17 -8.05 -5.61
C LEU A 264 4.86 -7.96 -6.40
N ASP A 265 4.87 -7.25 -7.52
CA ASP A 265 3.76 -7.33 -8.48
C ASP A 265 4.04 -8.49 -9.46
N VAL A 266 3.19 -9.49 -9.42
CA VAL A 266 3.29 -10.69 -10.26
C VAL A 266 2.24 -10.64 -11.35
N LEU A 267 2.65 -10.86 -12.60
CA LEU A 267 1.77 -10.96 -13.76
C LEU A 267 2.34 -12.02 -14.73
N GLY A 268 1.49 -12.91 -15.22
CA GLY A 268 1.88 -13.95 -16.17
C GLY A 268 3.01 -14.85 -15.64
N GLY A 269 2.97 -15.21 -14.36
CA GLY A 269 3.98 -16.08 -13.73
C GLY A 269 5.38 -15.46 -13.58
N ARG A 270 5.49 -14.12 -13.67
CA ARG A 270 6.75 -13.38 -13.51
C ARG A 270 6.57 -12.14 -12.67
N ILE A 271 7.64 -11.72 -11.98
CA ILE A 271 7.67 -10.47 -11.23
C ILE A 271 7.89 -9.32 -12.21
N GLN A 272 6.90 -8.43 -12.29
CA GLN A 272 6.91 -7.26 -13.18
C GLN A 272 7.48 -6.02 -12.49
N THR A 273 7.16 -5.87 -11.20
CA THR A 273 7.66 -4.72 -10.43
C THR A 273 8.00 -5.16 -9.02
N ILE A 274 9.11 -4.65 -8.52
CA ILE A 274 9.52 -4.75 -7.12
C ILE A 274 9.46 -3.35 -6.53
N ARG A 275 8.59 -3.15 -5.53
CA ARG A 275 8.46 -1.87 -4.83
C ARG A 275 9.02 -1.98 -3.42
N SER A 276 9.89 -1.05 -3.04
CA SER A 276 10.43 -0.97 -1.69
C SER A 276 10.04 0.34 -1.02
N VAL A 277 9.64 0.28 0.24
CA VAL A 277 9.43 1.45 1.10
C VAL A 277 10.49 1.40 2.19
N VAL A 278 11.39 2.38 2.20
CA VAL A 278 12.44 2.54 3.20
C VAL A 278 12.38 3.93 3.88
N ASN A 279 11.33 4.71 3.57
CA ASN A 279 11.07 5.96 4.25
C ASN A 279 10.62 5.70 5.70
N PRO A 280 11.41 6.11 6.73
CA PRO A 280 11.09 5.85 8.13
C PRO A 280 9.73 6.43 8.57
N ASP A 281 9.29 7.53 8.00
CA ASP A 281 8.00 8.16 8.34
C ASP A 281 6.79 7.28 7.97
N LYS A 282 6.99 6.30 7.06
CA LYS A 282 5.94 5.40 6.56
C LYS A 282 5.96 4.01 7.19
N LEU A 283 6.84 3.77 8.16
CA LEU A 283 7.08 2.44 8.72
C LEU A 283 6.74 2.34 10.21
N GLY A 284 6.50 3.46 10.89
CA GLY A 284 6.35 3.51 12.34
C GLY A 284 5.20 2.65 12.89
N HIS A 285 4.12 2.43 12.13
CA HIS A 285 3.00 1.57 12.50
C HIS A 285 3.35 0.06 12.45
N LEU A 286 4.46 -0.32 11.78
CA LEU A 286 4.95 -1.71 11.71
C LEU A 286 5.88 -2.08 12.88
N GLY A 287 6.23 -1.11 13.72
CA GLY A 287 7.11 -1.26 14.89
C GLY A 287 8.22 -0.22 14.95
N PRO A 288 9.17 -0.38 15.90
CA PRO A 288 10.33 0.50 15.99
C PRO A 288 11.09 0.53 14.66
N VAL A 289 11.46 1.73 14.21
CA VAL A 289 12.12 1.93 12.91
C VAL A 289 13.63 1.95 13.06
N ALA A 290 14.33 1.30 12.13
CA ALA A 290 15.79 1.24 12.07
C ALA A 290 16.40 2.51 11.45
N ASP A 291 17.68 2.74 11.71
CA ASP A 291 18.48 3.70 10.95
C ASP A 291 18.92 3.08 9.62
N VAL A 292 18.15 3.36 8.56
CA VAL A 292 18.38 2.79 7.22
C VAL A 292 19.68 3.31 6.57
N TRP A 293 20.17 4.49 6.98
CA TRP A 293 21.46 4.99 6.50
C TRP A 293 22.63 4.25 7.14
N ALA A 294 22.53 3.92 8.44
CA ALA A 294 23.52 3.07 9.11
C ALA A 294 23.61 1.69 8.45
N ILE A 295 22.46 1.07 8.16
CA ILE A 295 22.39 -0.21 7.45
C ILE A 295 23.04 -0.10 6.05
N ALA A 296 22.72 0.92 5.28
CA ALA A 296 23.29 1.12 3.95
C ALA A 296 24.82 1.32 4.00
N PHE A 297 25.32 2.01 5.03
CA PHE A 297 26.75 2.19 5.26
C PHE A 297 27.44 0.86 5.59
N GLU A 298 26.87 0.05 6.49
CA GLU A 298 27.37 -1.28 6.83
C GLU A 298 27.39 -2.21 5.62
N VAL A 299 26.33 -2.22 4.83
CA VAL A 299 26.26 -2.99 3.55
C VAL A 299 27.38 -2.56 2.60
N LYS A 300 27.62 -1.25 2.46
CA LYS A 300 28.70 -0.73 1.61
C LYS A 300 30.08 -1.14 2.11
N GLN A 301 30.32 -1.13 3.41
CA GLN A 301 31.59 -1.60 4.00
C GLN A 301 31.79 -3.10 3.80
N ALA A 302 30.76 -3.91 4.11
CA ALA A 302 30.83 -5.36 3.99
C ALA A 302 31.01 -5.84 2.54
N ARG A 303 30.56 -5.05 1.55
CA ARG A 303 30.84 -5.32 0.11
C ARG A 303 32.29 -5.05 -0.26
N ARG A 304 32.91 -3.97 0.24
CA ARG A 304 34.31 -3.60 -0.04
C ARG A 304 35.33 -4.62 0.51
N LEU A 305 34.97 -5.38 1.53
CA LEU A 305 35.82 -6.43 2.09
C LEU A 305 35.79 -7.74 1.27
N ARG A 306 34.99 -7.78 0.21
CA ARG A 306 34.81 -8.94 -0.66
C ARG A 306 35.60 -8.81 -1.98
N ASP A 307 35.90 -7.58 -2.39
CA ASP A 307 36.75 -7.24 -3.53
C ASP A 307 38.25 -7.17 -3.11
#